data_a647511b0012484ff5e2cd725a57def3
#
_entry.id   a647511b0012484ff5e2cd725a57def3
#
_cell.length_a   1.000
_cell.length_b   1.000
_cell.length_c   1.000
_cell.angle_alpha   90.00
_cell.angle_beta   90.00
_cell.angle_gamma   90.00
#
_symmetry.space_group_name_H-M   'P 1'
#
loop_
_entity.id
_entity.type
_entity.pdbx_description
1 polymer ?
#
loop_
_entity_poly.entity_id
_entity_poly.type
_entity_poly.pdbx_seq_one_letter_code
_entity_poly.pdbx_strand_id
1 'polypeptide(L)'
;MQPASASGATPPGGNRQLKRWGPIIAVVVVALVGGGILLATQGGDDEDAGGDTTLAVETTAGGDTTTPGTEPASTDSAPPSGEITFPMSWSDAEAAGLTDQIEWGDRCDTSTGRIAVPDFFRSECFAPFTGDNGGATATGVTADEITIVYYEGPDADPVISYITDAISVDDTNAQQFETMQGIVDYYEAYYELYGRTINLVTYEGTGIATDEVAARADAAAIVEQYQPFAVLGGPALTSAFADELAKNQTLCIGCTPGQPPEFYTERDPYVWGLDGSAIQKQTHVLEFIQKQLVGKNAEHAGEALQATPRSFGLVYLESSGASKDLADRFGAEMAALGAPLAEVVAYQLDPATIQQQASQVITKLKAAGVTTVVFSGDPVAPRDFTKEATAQEYFPEWVVAASTLVDVTAFARTYDQQQWAHAFGVTQLAARGNPVTTGAYANYEWFTGSPPPADDSIGVIAPNPALLFAVLQGIGPNVSAESFRDALFAADATTRAISQPSLSYGDKGIWAGVTDFQGVDDATVFWWDPAATGPDEIRKDGTGMYQYVDGGTRYLPGEWPTEDRLFDPNGAVAIYDTPPAGEERGDYPSPAG
;
A
#
# COMPACT_ATOMS: atom_id res chain seq x y z
N MET A 1 47.74 60.78 30.97
CA MET A 1 48.26 59.80 30.00
C MET A 1 47.24 58.73 29.89
N GLN A 2 46.45 58.70 28.80
CA GLN A 2 45.52 57.70 28.47
C GLN A 2 46.25 56.51 27.84
N PRO A 3 45.82 55.30 28.06
CA PRO A 3 46.07 54.22 27.14
C PRO A 3 44.80 53.81 26.30
N ALA A 4 45.11 53.39 25.14
CA ALA A 4 44.28 53.19 23.98
C ALA A 4 43.16 52.12 24.13
N SER A 5 42.07 52.38 23.42
CA SER A 5 40.94 51.50 23.15
C SER A 5 41.33 50.25 22.34
N ALA A 6 40.97 49.06 22.83
CA ALA A 6 40.99 47.83 22.07
C ALA A 6 39.63 47.64 21.42
N SER A 7 39.64 47.55 20.10
CA SER A 7 38.47 47.24 19.28
C SER A 7 38.03 45.77 19.47
N GLY A 8 36.79 45.56 19.92
CA GLY A 8 36.16 44.27 19.95
C GLY A 8 35.72 43.84 18.54
N ALA A 9 36.25 42.71 18.09
CA ALA A 9 35.77 42.05 16.90
C ALA A 9 34.44 41.34 17.20
N THR A 10 33.40 41.70 16.48
CA THR A 10 32.10 41.00 16.43
C THR A 10 32.28 39.65 15.70
N PRO A 11 31.82 38.53 16.23
CA PRO A 11 31.82 37.30 15.47
C PRO A 11 30.77 37.38 14.34
N PRO A 12 31.03 36.78 13.17
CA PRO A 12 30.08 36.77 12.07
C PRO A 12 28.81 35.98 12.46
N GLY A 13 27.67 36.64 12.33
CA GLY A 13 26.39 36.03 12.48
C GLY A 13 26.23 34.93 11.43
N GLY A 14 26.20 33.69 11.88
CA GLY A 14 25.78 32.57 11.05
C GLY A 14 24.31 32.77 10.65
N ASN A 15 24.10 32.98 9.38
CA ASN A 15 22.78 32.78 8.77
C ASN A 15 22.34 31.34 9.07
N ARG A 16 21.51 31.17 10.06
CA ARG A 16 20.62 30.03 10.12
C ARG A 16 19.62 30.24 9.00
N GLN A 17 19.94 29.72 7.82
CA GLN A 17 18.90 29.38 6.87
C GLN A 17 18.03 28.35 7.59
N LEU A 18 16.83 28.74 7.95
CA LEU A 18 15.75 27.83 8.24
C LEU A 18 15.65 26.94 7.01
N LYS A 19 16.08 25.68 7.14
CA LYS A 19 15.81 24.67 6.15
C LYS A 19 14.28 24.63 6.02
N ARG A 20 13.79 25.01 4.88
CA ARG A 20 12.38 24.84 4.51
C ARG A 20 12.20 23.35 4.27
N TRP A 21 11.50 22.73 5.16
CA TRP A 21 11.12 21.32 5.10
C TRP A 21 9.90 21.21 4.19
N GLY A 22 9.99 20.42 3.12
CA GLY A 22 8.86 20.11 2.27
C GLY A 22 8.11 18.90 2.83
N PRO A 23 6.80 18.96 2.98
CA PRO A 23 5.96 17.93 3.59
C PRO A 23 5.31 17.04 2.55
N ILE A 24 6.00 16.01 2.08
CA ILE A 24 5.58 15.42 0.82
C ILE A 24 5.41 13.93 0.85
N ILE A 25 5.85 13.28 1.87
CA ILE A 25 5.69 11.84 2.06
C ILE A 25 4.22 11.46 2.33
N ALA A 26 3.37 12.44 2.55
CA ALA A 26 1.97 12.29 2.84
C ALA A 26 1.18 11.44 1.87
N VAL A 27 1.44 11.61 0.61
CA VAL A 27 0.56 11.09 -0.44
C VAL A 27 0.81 9.61 -0.70
N VAL A 28 2.01 9.14 -0.43
CA VAL A 28 2.44 7.82 -0.88
C VAL A 28 2.80 6.87 0.26
N VAL A 29 3.24 7.41 1.40
CA VAL A 29 3.33 6.65 2.64
C VAL A 29 1.99 5.98 2.98
N VAL A 30 0.87 6.58 2.57
CA VAL A 30 -0.46 6.02 2.76
C VAL A 30 -0.84 4.99 1.68
N ALA A 31 -0.28 5.02 0.49
CA ALA A 31 -0.59 3.99 -0.52
C ALA A 31 0.04 2.63 -0.22
N LEU A 32 1.23 2.59 0.37
CA LEU A 32 1.81 1.36 0.93
C LEU A 32 1.37 1.10 2.38
N VAL A 33 0.64 2.01 2.96
CA VAL A 33 0.51 2.23 4.37
C VAL A 33 -0.95 2.29 4.84
N GLY A 34 -1.89 2.21 3.92
CA GLY A 34 -3.29 2.35 4.23
C GLY A 34 -3.90 1.18 4.97
N GLY A 35 -4.17 1.38 6.18
CA GLY A 35 -4.99 0.53 7.02
C GLY A 35 -5.56 1.37 8.15
N GLY A 36 -6.63 2.07 7.88
CA GLY A 36 -7.53 2.52 8.91
C GLY A 36 -7.47 3.97 9.34
N ILE A 37 -7.72 4.88 8.44
CA ILE A 37 -8.17 6.22 8.84
C ILE A 37 -9.33 6.64 7.95
N LEU A 38 -10.48 6.83 8.56
CA LEU A 38 -11.71 7.26 7.93
C LEU A 38 -12.35 8.39 8.68
N LEU A 39 -12.72 9.43 7.97
CA LEU A 39 -13.59 10.48 8.48
C LEU A 39 -14.91 10.46 7.71
N ALA A 40 -16.01 10.30 8.44
CA ALA A 40 -17.32 10.63 7.95
C ALA A 40 -17.90 11.74 8.84
N THR A 41 -18.15 12.90 8.28
CA THR A 41 -18.93 13.94 8.95
C THR A 41 -20.39 13.72 8.68
N GLN A 42 -21.16 13.67 9.74
CA GLN A 42 -22.62 13.74 9.69
C GLN A 42 -23.11 15.19 9.64
N GLY A 43 -24.09 15.42 8.83
CA GLY A 43 -24.98 16.53 8.96
C GLY A 43 -26.38 16.15 8.57
N GLY A 44 -27.34 16.24 9.51
CA GLY A 44 -28.76 16.32 9.21
C GLY A 44 -29.65 15.30 9.93
N ASP A 45 -30.20 15.74 11.01
CA ASP A 45 -31.41 15.16 11.64
C ASP A 45 -32.56 15.08 10.63
N ASP A 46 -33.30 13.98 10.61
CA ASP A 46 -34.76 14.02 10.55
C ASP A 46 -35.36 12.66 10.95
N GLU A 47 -36.45 12.77 11.71
CA GLU A 47 -37.16 11.75 12.47
C GLU A 47 -38.01 10.81 11.60
N ASP A 48 -38.15 9.60 12.14
CA ASP A 48 -39.36 8.77 12.22
C ASP A 48 -40.02 8.22 10.96
N ALA A 49 -40.02 6.89 10.85
CA ALA A 49 -41.23 6.08 10.71
C ALA A 49 -40.92 4.56 10.68
N GLY A 50 -41.47 3.86 11.66
CA GLY A 50 -41.39 2.40 11.77
C GLY A 50 -42.17 1.67 10.67
N GLY A 51 -41.71 0.48 10.36
CA GLY A 51 -42.35 -0.46 9.41
C GLY A 51 -41.81 -1.87 9.55
N ASP A 52 -42.32 -2.59 10.52
CA ASP A 52 -42.18 -4.03 10.72
C ASP A 52 -42.68 -4.79 9.46
N THR A 53 -41.87 -5.64 8.85
CA THR A 53 -42.33 -6.67 7.93
C THR A 53 -41.45 -7.91 7.99
N THR A 54 -41.87 -8.83 8.83
CA THR A 54 -41.49 -10.24 8.80
C THR A 54 -41.91 -10.88 7.48
N LEU A 55 -41.03 -11.53 6.76
CA LEU A 55 -41.36 -12.47 5.68
C LEU A 55 -40.91 -13.87 6.06
N ALA A 56 -41.92 -14.73 6.09
CA ALA A 56 -41.83 -16.15 6.38
C ALA A 56 -41.26 -16.92 5.21
N VAL A 57 -40.48 -17.94 5.55
CA VAL A 57 -40.03 -19.01 4.65
C VAL A 57 -41.17 -19.99 4.41
N GLU A 58 -41.56 -20.19 3.16
CA GLU A 58 -42.35 -21.36 2.76
C GLU A 58 -41.52 -22.27 1.84
N THR A 59 -41.29 -23.45 2.35
CA THR A 59 -40.82 -24.62 1.60
C THR A 59 -41.98 -25.31 0.93
N THR A 60 -41.93 -25.52 -0.39
CA THR A 60 -42.74 -26.57 -1.02
C THR A 60 -41.89 -27.38 -2.00
N ALA A 61 -41.95 -28.69 -1.81
CA ALA A 61 -41.32 -29.73 -2.64
C ALA A 61 -42.24 -30.19 -3.79
N GLY A 62 -41.60 -30.58 -4.87
CA GLY A 62 -42.08 -31.69 -5.69
C GLY A 62 -42.63 -31.36 -7.08
N GLY A 63 -42.01 -31.93 -8.11
CA GLY A 63 -42.65 -32.12 -9.44
C GLY A 63 -41.64 -32.32 -10.58
N ASP A 64 -41.31 -33.57 -10.81
CA ASP A 64 -40.60 -34.10 -11.97
C ASP A 64 -41.30 -33.74 -13.30
N THR A 65 -40.55 -33.27 -14.31
CA THR A 65 -40.82 -33.60 -15.73
C THR A 65 -39.57 -33.40 -16.60
N THR A 66 -39.28 -34.40 -17.32
CA THR A 66 -38.19 -34.67 -18.26
C THR A 66 -38.17 -33.81 -19.53
N THR A 67 -36.98 -33.30 -19.87
CA THR A 67 -36.20 -33.18 -21.15
C THR A 67 -36.88 -32.56 -22.40
N PRO A 68 -36.13 -31.93 -23.35
CA PRO A 68 -34.80 -32.34 -23.83
C PRO A 68 -33.73 -31.22 -23.88
N GLY A 69 -32.50 -31.69 -23.91
CA GLY A 69 -31.31 -30.88 -23.95
C GLY A 69 -31.18 -29.96 -25.16
N THR A 70 -30.69 -28.79 -24.87
CA THR A 70 -29.96 -27.96 -25.81
C THR A 70 -28.60 -27.69 -25.14
N GLU A 71 -27.56 -28.26 -25.73
CA GLU A 71 -26.20 -27.94 -25.38
C GLU A 71 -26.01 -26.41 -25.49
N PRO A 72 -25.37 -25.74 -24.53
CA PRO A 72 -24.86 -24.41 -24.79
C PRO A 72 -23.74 -24.57 -25.82
N ALA A 73 -23.93 -23.96 -26.97
CA ALA A 73 -22.87 -23.81 -27.95
C ALA A 73 -21.73 -23.03 -27.26
N SER A 74 -20.63 -23.72 -27.01
CA SER A 74 -19.35 -23.12 -26.78
C SER A 74 -18.98 -22.33 -28.04
N THR A 75 -19.16 -21.03 -28.00
CA THR A 75 -18.52 -20.14 -28.97
C THR A 75 -17.07 -19.95 -28.54
N ASP A 76 -16.32 -21.03 -28.64
CA ASP A 76 -14.87 -20.97 -28.78
C ASP A 76 -14.60 -20.48 -30.20
N SER A 77 -14.68 -19.17 -30.40
CA SER A 77 -14.19 -18.54 -31.62
C SER A 77 -12.72 -18.22 -31.34
N ALA A 78 -11.85 -19.21 -31.61
CA ALA A 78 -10.44 -18.91 -31.85
C ALA A 78 -10.38 -17.78 -32.88
N PRO A 79 -9.61 -16.70 -32.68
CA PRO A 79 -9.43 -15.67 -33.68
C PRO A 79 -8.89 -16.28 -34.97
N PRO A 80 -9.27 -15.76 -36.13
CA PRO A 80 -8.78 -16.28 -37.40
C PRO A 80 -7.25 -16.13 -37.41
N SER A 81 -6.57 -17.25 -37.62
CA SER A 81 -5.11 -17.34 -37.71
C SER A 81 -4.59 -16.34 -38.73
N GLY A 82 -3.90 -15.27 -38.31
CA GLY A 82 -3.08 -14.46 -39.18
C GLY A 82 -3.19 -12.92 -39.07
N GLU A 83 -4.03 -12.35 -38.22
CA GLU A 83 -4.13 -10.90 -38.07
C GLU A 83 -3.72 -10.45 -36.65
N ILE A 84 -2.80 -9.47 -36.56
CA ILE A 84 -2.40 -8.87 -35.30
C ILE A 84 -3.50 -7.90 -34.86
N THR A 85 -4.09 -8.16 -33.70
CA THR A 85 -5.10 -7.29 -33.07
C THR A 85 -4.51 -6.70 -31.78
N PHE A 86 -4.88 -5.49 -31.40
CA PHE A 86 -4.35 -4.82 -30.22
C PHE A 86 -5.40 -4.71 -29.10
N PRO A 87 -5.00 -4.94 -27.81
CA PRO A 87 -3.65 -5.29 -27.37
C PRO A 87 -3.23 -6.69 -27.84
N MET A 88 -1.95 -6.91 -28.08
CA MET A 88 -1.37 -8.22 -28.41
C MET A 88 -0.18 -8.45 -27.49
N SER A 89 -0.38 -9.23 -26.43
CA SER A 89 0.70 -9.64 -25.53
C SER A 89 1.59 -10.71 -26.18
N TRP A 90 2.74 -10.99 -25.59
CA TRP A 90 3.62 -12.07 -26.05
C TRP A 90 2.91 -13.43 -26.00
N SER A 91 2.22 -13.73 -24.88
CA SER A 91 1.49 -14.99 -24.75
C SER A 91 0.34 -15.14 -25.75
N ASP A 92 -0.38 -14.05 -26.06
CA ASP A 92 -1.40 -14.05 -27.10
C ASP A 92 -0.79 -14.31 -28.49
N ALA A 93 0.32 -13.67 -28.80
CA ALA A 93 1.05 -13.87 -30.03
C ALA A 93 1.61 -15.30 -30.16
N GLU A 94 2.09 -15.87 -29.06
CA GLU A 94 2.56 -17.27 -29.03
C GLU A 94 1.41 -18.24 -29.25
N ALA A 95 0.29 -18.05 -28.57
CA ALA A 95 -0.93 -18.87 -28.74
C ALA A 95 -1.48 -18.80 -30.17
N ALA A 96 -1.37 -17.63 -30.83
CA ALA A 96 -1.79 -17.42 -32.21
C ALA A 96 -0.74 -17.84 -33.27
N GLY A 97 0.49 -18.18 -32.85
CA GLY A 97 1.60 -18.48 -33.76
C GLY A 97 2.11 -17.28 -34.56
N LEU A 98 2.04 -16.08 -33.96
CA LEU A 98 2.39 -14.80 -34.59
C LEU A 98 3.71 -14.21 -34.10
N THR A 99 4.38 -14.81 -33.13
CA THR A 99 5.60 -14.26 -32.51
C THR A 99 6.69 -13.91 -33.51
N ASP A 100 6.89 -14.75 -34.53
CA ASP A 100 7.90 -14.53 -35.60
C ASP A 100 7.45 -13.46 -36.63
N GLN A 101 6.21 -12.99 -36.58
CA GLN A 101 5.66 -11.99 -37.49
C GLN A 101 5.67 -10.58 -36.89
N ILE A 102 6.02 -10.47 -35.59
CA ILE A 102 6.05 -9.22 -34.84
C ILE A 102 7.51 -8.78 -34.64
N GLU A 103 7.81 -7.55 -34.99
CA GLU A 103 9.10 -6.92 -34.68
C GLU A 103 9.06 -6.34 -33.27
N TRP A 104 9.42 -7.13 -32.26
CA TRP A 104 9.32 -6.76 -30.86
C TRP A 104 10.25 -5.62 -30.41
N GLY A 105 11.31 -5.34 -31.15
CA GLY A 105 12.30 -4.31 -30.82
C GLY A 105 13.17 -4.64 -29.61
N ASP A 106 14.08 -3.74 -29.26
CA ASP A 106 15.08 -3.94 -28.21
C ASP A 106 14.50 -3.88 -26.79
N ARG A 107 13.29 -3.37 -26.63
CA ARG A 107 12.57 -3.30 -25.34
C ARG A 107 12.05 -4.67 -24.87
N CYS A 108 12.06 -5.67 -25.72
CA CYS A 108 11.54 -7.00 -25.44
C CYS A 108 12.67 -8.04 -25.47
N ASP A 109 12.80 -8.81 -24.40
CA ASP A 109 13.60 -10.02 -24.39
C ASP A 109 12.78 -11.18 -24.99
N THR A 110 13.00 -11.44 -26.27
CA THR A 110 12.28 -12.49 -27.01
C THR A 110 12.60 -13.91 -26.56
N SER A 111 13.62 -14.11 -25.69
CA SER A 111 13.88 -15.42 -25.09
C SER A 111 12.95 -15.75 -23.93
N THR A 112 12.35 -14.73 -23.31
CA THR A 112 11.44 -14.86 -22.17
C THR A 112 10.05 -14.28 -22.43
N GLY A 113 9.86 -13.51 -23.50
CA GLY A 113 8.62 -12.79 -23.79
C GLY A 113 8.32 -11.64 -22.83
N ARG A 114 9.33 -11.16 -22.10
CA ARG A 114 9.23 -10.12 -21.08
C ARG A 114 10.02 -8.87 -21.47
N ILE A 115 9.61 -7.71 -20.95
CA ILE A 115 10.37 -6.47 -21.17
C ILE A 115 11.82 -6.62 -20.66
N ALA A 116 12.77 -6.02 -21.38
CA ALA A 116 14.20 -6.16 -21.15
C ALA A 116 14.70 -5.19 -20.06
N VAL A 117 14.25 -5.39 -18.80
CA VAL A 117 14.59 -4.58 -17.63
C VAL A 117 15.10 -5.46 -16.49
N PRO A 118 15.99 -4.97 -15.60
CA PRO A 118 16.58 -5.76 -14.52
C PRO A 118 15.63 -5.88 -13.32
N ASP A 119 14.44 -6.37 -13.55
CA ASP A 119 13.46 -6.65 -12.49
C ASP A 119 13.06 -8.13 -12.56
N PHE A 120 12.62 -8.69 -11.45
CA PHE A 120 12.03 -10.03 -11.44
C PHE A 120 10.60 -9.98 -12.03
N PHE A 121 9.79 -9.01 -11.58
CA PHE A 121 8.39 -8.84 -12.02
C PHE A 121 8.29 -8.00 -13.28
N ARG A 122 8.83 -8.54 -14.36
CA ARG A 122 8.74 -7.91 -15.67
C ARG A 122 7.41 -8.19 -16.33
N SER A 123 6.76 -7.15 -16.82
CA SER A 123 5.58 -7.30 -17.67
C SER A 123 5.91 -8.11 -18.93
N GLU A 124 4.89 -8.74 -19.51
CA GLU A 124 5.00 -9.29 -20.86
C GLU A 124 5.31 -8.18 -21.87
N CYS A 125 5.97 -8.55 -22.94
CA CYS A 125 6.07 -7.69 -24.10
C CYS A 125 4.69 -7.54 -24.76
N PHE A 126 4.42 -6.35 -25.23
CA PHE A 126 3.27 -6.08 -26.10
C PHE A 126 3.75 -5.67 -27.48
N ALA A 127 3.05 -6.13 -28.51
CA ALA A 127 3.41 -5.84 -29.89
C ALA A 127 3.37 -4.33 -30.13
N PRO A 128 4.41 -3.76 -30.79
CA PRO A 128 4.42 -2.35 -31.14
C PRO A 128 3.18 -1.96 -31.94
N PHE A 129 2.46 -0.96 -31.47
CA PHE A 129 1.19 -0.56 -32.05
C PHE A 129 1.36 0.06 -33.44
N THR A 130 0.46 -0.31 -34.32
CA THR A 130 0.31 0.32 -35.64
C THR A 130 -1.16 0.47 -35.94
N GLY A 131 -1.59 1.67 -36.29
CA GLY A 131 -2.98 1.89 -36.69
C GLY A 131 -3.57 3.16 -36.09
N ASP A 132 -4.89 3.19 -36.01
CA ASP A 132 -5.68 4.27 -35.42
C ASP A 132 -5.99 3.92 -33.95
N ASN A 133 -5.57 4.78 -33.02
CA ASN A 133 -5.80 4.59 -31.58
C ASN A 133 -7.14 5.15 -31.07
N GLY A 134 -8.02 5.59 -31.99
CA GLY A 134 -9.35 6.10 -31.64
C GLY A 134 -9.35 7.57 -31.18
N GLY A 135 -8.21 8.23 -31.10
CA GLY A 135 -8.11 9.64 -30.71
C GLY A 135 -8.54 9.92 -29.28
N ALA A 136 -9.49 10.80 -29.06
CA ALA A 136 -10.02 11.17 -27.75
C ALA A 136 -11.04 10.13 -27.27
N THR A 137 -10.58 9.10 -26.58
CA THR A 137 -11.40 7.97 -26.10
C THR A 137 -12.00 8.21 -24.72
N ALA A 138 -11.42 9.11 -23.91
CA ALA A 138 -11.91 9.52 -22.60
C ALA A 138 -11.46 10.94 -22.26
N THR A 139 -11.94 11.51 -21.16
CA THR A 139 -11.40 12.74 -20.58
C THR A 139 -9.91 12.56 -20.30
N GLY A 140 -9.10 13.55 -20.65
CA GLY A 140 -7.64 13.51 -20.48
C GLY A 140 -6.90 12.58 -21.45
N VAL A 141 -7.59 12.01 -22.44
CA VAL A 141 -6.99 11.15 -23.47
C VAL A 141 -7.19 11.78 -24.84
N THR A 142 -6.12 11.95 -25.60
CA THR A 142 -6.13 12.41 -27.00
C THR A 142 -5.49 11.35 -27.91
N ALA A 143 -5.33 11.68 -29.20
CA ALA A 143 -4.58 10.80 -30.09
C ALA A 143 -3.09 10.72 -29.76
N ASP A 144 -2.54 11.76 -29.12
CA ASP A 144 -1.10 11.92 -28.90
C ASP A 144 -0.69 11.82 -27.44
N GLU A 145 -1.61 12.10 -26.48
CA GLU A 145 -1.27 12.25 -25.05
C GLU A 145 -2.34 11.68 -24.12
N ILE A 146 -1.88 11.25 -22.94
CA ILE A 146 -2.70 10.95 -21.75
C ILE A 146 -2.27 11.90 -20.64
N THR A 147 -3.19 12.73 -20.12
CA THR A 147 -2.92 13.67 -19.04
C THR A 147 -3.07 12.98 -17.68
N ILE A 148 -2.03 13.04 -16.87
CA ILE A 148 -1.96 12.48 -15.51
C ILE A 148 -1.55 13.59 -14.56
N VAL A 149 -2.26 13.70 -13.42
CA VAL A 149 -1.89 14.62 -12.35
C VAL A 149 -1.20 13.84 -11.24
N TYR A 150 -0.03 14.31 -10.81
CA TYR A 150 0.60 13.89 -9.57
C TYR A 150 0.23 14.89 -8.47
N TYR A 151 -0.46 14.40 -7.43
CA TYR A 151 -0.85 15.23 -6.30
C TYR A 151 0.31 15.30 -5.29
N GLU A 152 0.67 16.50 -4.90
CA GLU A 152 1.64 16.78 -3.86
C GLU A 152 0.95 17.44 -2.66
N GLY A 153 1.23 16.96 -1.45
CA GLY A 153 0.75 17.60 -0.24
C GLY A 153 1.36 19.00 -0.05
N PRO A 154 0.75 19.86 0.78
CA PRO A 154 1.33 21.19 1.04
C PRO A 154 2.61 21.11 1.87
N ASP A 155 3.55 22.01 1.60
CA ASP A 155 4.85 22.09 2.27
C ASP A 155 4.79 22.23 3.82
N ALA A 156 3.65 22.51 4.39
CA ALA A 156 3.51 22.84 5.82
C ALA A 156 2.45 21.99 6.54
N ASP A 157 2.35 20.69 6.21
CA ASP A 157 1.47 19.79 6.94
C ASP A 157 2.13 19.30 8.24
N PRO A 158 1.62 19.67 9.42
CA PRO A 158 2.25 19.33 10.69
C PRO A 158 2.13 17.84 11.05
N VAL A 159 1.13 17.12 10.53
CA VAL A 159 0.96 15.69 10.79
C VAL A 159 1.97 14.91 9.97
N ILE A 160 2.12 15.28 8.72
CA ILE A 160 3.05 14.64 7.82
C ILE A 160 4.50 14.93 8.22
N SER A 161 4.82 16.18 8.52
CA SER A 161 6.14 16.53 9.06
C SER A 161 6.47 15.73 10.34
N TYR A 162 5.49 15.48 11.21
CA TYR A 162 5.71 14.67 12.41
C TYR A 162 6.07 13.21 12.08
N ILE A 163 5.49 12.66 11.02
CA ILE A 163 5.80 11.30 10.55
C ILE A 163 7.20 11.26 9.91
N THR A 164 7.47 12.16 8.98
CA THR A 164 8.70 12.18 8.18
C THR A 164 9.93 12.54 9.00
N ASP A 165 9.80 13.49 9.93
CA ASP A 165 10.86 13.86 10.86
C ASP A 165 11.29 12.68 11.76
N ALA A 166 10.38 11.75 12.06
CA ALA A 166 10.68 10.60 12.90
C ALA A 166 11.79 9.71 12.31
N ILE A 167 11.88 9.62 10.99
CA ILE A 167 12.88 8.82 10.27
C ILE A 167 13.85 9.69 9.44
N SER A 168 13.77 11.01 9.59
CA SER A 168 14.65 11.99 8.94
C SER A 168 14.63 11.91 7.41
N VAL A 169 13.43 11.85 6.82
CA VAL A 169 13.24 11.99 5.38
C VAL A 169 13.12 13.47 5.05
N ASP A 170 13.87 13.95 4.05
CA ASP A 170 13.94 15.37 3.70
C ASP A 170 13.81 15.67 2.19
N ASP A 171 13.22 14.76 1.42
CA ASP A 171 12.88 14.96 0.02
C ASP A 171 11.88 16.12 -0.15
N THR A 172 12.09 16.94 -1.16
CA THR A 172 11.22 18.08 -1.49
C THR A 172 10.21 17.72 -2.57
N ASN A 173 9.10 18.48 -2.72
CA ASN A 173 8.13 18.34 -3.82
C ASN A 173 8.83 18.32 -5.18
N ALA A 174 9.74 19.26 -5.39
CA ALA A 174 10.48 19.34 -6.64
C ALA A 174 11.30 18.07 -6.93
N GLN A 175 11.94 17.47 -5.93
CA GLN A 175 12.67 16.22 -6.07
C GLN A 175 11.75 15.04 -6.34
N GLN A 176 10.59 15.01 -5.70
CA GLN A 176 9.60 13.96 -5.93
C GLN A 176 9.00 14.06 -7.33
N PHE A 177 8.67 15.25 -7.80
CA PHE A 177 8.18 15.44 -9.17
C PHE A 177 9.25 15.06 -10.21
N GLU A 178 10.51 15.45 -10.01
CA GLU A 178 11.62 15.03 -10.88
C GLU A 178 11.79 13.51 -10.87
N THR A 179 11.64 12.86 -9.70
CA THR A 179 11.67 11.39 -9.60
C THR A 179 10.47 10.76 -10.31
N MET A 180 9.27 11.32 -10.15
CA MET A 180 8.07 10.85 -10.84
C MET A 180 8.23 10.97 -12.37
N GLN A 181 8.83 12.06 -12.85
CA GLN A 181 9.10 12.22 -14.28
C GLN A 181 10.04 11.14 -14.80
N GLY A 182 11.14 10.84 -14.08
CA GLY A 182 12.04 9.75 -14.48
C GLY A 182 11.38 8.36 -14.44
N ILE A 183 10.42 8.15 -13.53
CA ILE A 183 9.60 6.92 -13.51
C ILE A 183 8.68 6.87 -14.74
N VAL A 184 8.04 7.97 -15.10
CA VAL A 184 7.21 8.06 -16.32
C VAL A 184 8.05 7.80 -17.57
N ASP A 185 9.22 8.42 -17.68
CA ASP A 185 10.14 8.23 -18.81
C ASP A 185 10.56 6.75 -18.96
N TYR A 186 10.78 6.07 -17.82
CA TYR A 186 11.06 4.62 -17.80
C TYR A 186 9.89 3.82 -18.38
N TYR A 187 8.66 4.12 -17.97
CA TYR A 187 7.49 3.39 -18.47
C TYR A 187 7.23 3.70 -19.94
N GLU A 188 7.36 4.95 -20.40
CA GLU A 188 7.25 5.31 -21.82
C GLU A 188 8.29 4.58 -22.70
N ALA A 189 9.49 4.33 -22.18
CA ALA A 189 10.53 3.63 -22.91
C ALA A 189 10.24 2.13 -23.10
N TYR A 190 9.58 1.48 -22.15
CA TYR A 190 9.43 0.01 -22.12
C TYR A 190 8.01 -0.49 -22.34
N TYR A 191 6.98 0.31 -22.04
CA TYR A 191 5.57 -0.09 -22.12
C TYR A 191 4.91 0.40 -23.40
N GLU A 192 3.93 -0.33 -23.87
CA GLU A 192 3.17 0.07 -25.07
C GLU A 192 2.02 1.02 -24.68
N LEU A 193 2.02 2.23 -25.21
CA LEU A 193 1.02 3.27 -24.94
C LEU A 193 0.19 3.61 -26.18
N TYR A 194 0.25 2.78 -27.21
CA TYR A 194 -0.58 2.88 -28.42
C TYR A 194 -0.46 4.22 -29.14
N GLY A 195 0.79 4.69 -29.28
CA GLY A 195 1.12 5.94 -29.97
C GLY A 195 0.88 7.21 -29.17
N ARG A 196 0.65 7.09 -27.85
CA ARG A 196 0.49 8.23 -26.92
C ARG A 196 1.71 8.38 -26.03
N THR A 197 1.93 9.62 -25.57
CA THR A 197 2.87 9.96 -24.48
C THR A 197 2.11 10.43 -23.26
N ILE A 198 2.81 10.60 -22.15
CA ILE A 198 2.21 11.06 -20.90
C ILE A 198 2.44 12.57 -20.74
N ASN A 199 1.36 13.32 -20.59
CA ASN A 199 1.40 14.68 -20.12
C ASN A 199 1.29 14.67 -18.58
N LEU A 200 2.45 14.55 -17.91
CA LEU A 200 2.53 14.57 -16.45
C LEU A 200 2.51 16.01 -15.94
N VAL A 201 1.57 16.34 -15.08
CA VAL A 201 1.47 17.62 -14.38
C VAL A 201 1.39 17.41 -12.88
N THR A 202 1.83 18.38 -12.10
CA THR A 202 1.71 18.35 -10.65
C THR A 202 0.65 19.31 -10.14
N TYR A 203 0.06 18.98 -9.00
CA TYR A 203 -0.86 19.84 -8.26
C TYR A 203 -0.52 19.82 -6.78
N GLU A 204 -0.18 20.98 -6.22
CA GLU A 204 0.07 21.17 -4.80
C GLU A 204 -1.25 21.39 -4.06
N GLY A 205 -1.55 20.53 -3.09
CA GLY A 205 -2.76 20.61 -2.26
C GLY A 205 -2.81 21.87 -1.40
N THR A 206 -4.00 22.39 -1.17
CA THR A 206 -4.22 23.63 -0.43
C THR A 206 -4.47 23.43 1.06
N GLY A 207 -4.83 22.20 1.47
CA GLY A 207 -5.12 21.82 2.86
C GLY A 207 -4.20 20.73 3.38
N ILE A 208 -4.16 20.58 4.70
CA ILE A 208 -3.43 19.49 5.36
C ILE A 208 -4.10 18.14 5.09
N ALA A 209 -3.39 17.05 5.32
CA ALA A 209 -3.80 15.68 5.00
C ALA A 209 -5.15 15.24 5.60
N THR A 210 -5.64 15.91 6.63
CA THR A 210 -6.93 15.65 7.30
C THR A 210 -8.05 16.60 6.89
N ASP A 211 -7.79 17.62 6.05
CA ASP A 211 -8.78 18.65 5.69
C ASP A 211 -9.67 18.19 4.55
N GLU A 212 -10.86 17.66 4.88
CA GLU A 212 -11.84 17.19 3.89
C GLU A 212 -12.36 18.29 2.97
N VAL A 213 -12.50 19.52 3.48
CA VAL A 213 -13.05 20.62 2.68
C VAL A 213 -12.04 21.03 1.62
N ALA A 214 -10.77 21.18 2.02
CA ALA A 214 -9.69 21.45 1.08
C ALA A 214 -9.52 20.29 0.10
N ALA A 215 -9.55 19.05 0.56
CA ALA A 215 -9.42 17.86 -0.27
C ALA A 215 -10.47 17.81 -1.40
N ARG A 216 -11.75 18.11 -1.10
CA ARG A 216 -12.79 18.20 -2.13
C ARG A 216 -12.57 19.38 -3.09
N ALA A 217 -12.15 20.52 -2.55
CA ALA A 217 -11.88 21.71 -3.36
C ALA A 217 -10.69 21.46 -4.31
N ASP A 218 -9.63 20.81 -3.85
CA ASP A 218 -8.45 20.45 -4.64
C ASP A 218 -8.81 19.45 -5.74
N ALA A 219 -9.59 18.41 -5.44
CA ALA A 219 -10.07 17.45 -6.43
C ALA A 219 -10.89 18.16 -7.54
N ALA A 220 -11.81 19.04 -7.16
CA ALA A 220 -12.62 19.81 -8.12
C ALA A 220 -11.74 20.76 -8.97
N ALA A 221 -10.75 21.41 -8.35
CA ALA A 221 -9.81 22.31 -9.06
C ALA A 221 -8.93 21.55 -10.06
N ILE A 222 -8.45 20.35 -9.69
CA ILE A 222 -7.69 19.47 -10.59
C ILE A 222 -8.52 19.13 -11.83
N VAL A 223 -9.77 18.71 -11.62
CA VAL A 223 -10.67 18.34 -12.74
C VAL A 223 -10.98 19.56 -13.61
N GLU A 224 -11.27 20.71 -13.03
CA GLU A 224 -11.57 21.94 -13.78
C GLU A 224 -10.36 22.41 -14.60
N GLN A 225 -9.18 22.38 -14.02
CA GLN A 225 -7.96 22.93 -14.60
C GLN A 225 -7.30 22.03 -15.62
N TYR A 226 -7.20 20.72 -15.34
CA TYR A 226 -6.39 19.79 -16.13
C TYR A 226 -7.21 18.76 -16.90
N GLN A 227 -8.46 18.51 -16.51
CA GLN A 227 -9.30 17.44 -17.08
C GLN A 227 -8.51 16.13 -17.25
N PRO A 228 -7.88 15.59 -16.20
CA PRO A 228 -6.96 14.47 -16.32
C PRO A 228 -7.70 13.14 -16.53
N PHE A 229 -7.01 12.17 -17.12
CA PHE A 229 -7.45 10.78 -17.17
C PHE A 229 -7.33 10.14 -15.78
N ALA A 230 -6.20 10.38 -15.10
CA ALA A 230 -5.93 9.83 -13.78
C ALA A 230 -5.22 10.84 -12.87
N VAL A 231 -5.44 10.67 -11.56
CA VAL A 231 -4.69 11.33 -10.50
C VAL A 231 -3.95 10.26 -9.70
N LEU A 232 -2.65 10.46 -9.48
CA LEU A 232 -1.81 9.62 -8.64
C LEU A 232 -1.63 10.26 -7.28
N GLY A 233 -1.99 9.52 -6.22
CA GLY A 233 -1.93 10.01 -4.85
C GLY A 233 -3.08 10.96 -4.48
N GLY A 234 -3.05 11.45 -3.24
CA GLY A 234 -4.06 12.34 -2.66
C GLY A 234 -3.75 12.69 -1.20
N PRO A 235 -4.57 13.51 -0.52
CA PRO A 235 -4.43 13.76 0.91
C PRO A 235 -4.54 12.46 1.70
N ALA A 236 -3.52 12.19 2.52
CA ALA A 236 -3.31 10.86 3.10
C ALA A 236 -4.36 10.41 4.11
N LEU A 237 -5.05 11.33 4.77
CA LEU A 237 -5.85 11.06 5.95
C LEU A 237 -7.34 11.40 5.76
N THR A 238 -7.80 11.49 4.51
CA THR A 238 -9.23 11.68 4.17
C THR A 238 -9.59 10.96 2.89
N SER A 239 -10.82 10.45 2.81
CA SER A 239 -11.38 9.86 1.60
C SER A 239 -12.11 10.88 0.70
N ALA A 240 -12.24 12.13 1.16
CA ALA A 240 -13.02 13.16 0.51
C ALA A 240 -12.51 13.53 -0.89
N PHE A 241 -11.20 13.46 -1.10
CA PHE A 241 -10.54 13.69 -2.37
C PHE A 241 -10.91 12.64 -3.42
N ALA A 242 -10.74 11.37 -3.08
CA ALA A 242 -11.09 10.26 -3.96
C ALA A 242 -12.59 10.21 -4.28
N ASP A 243 -13.43 10.50 -3.29
CA ASP A 243 -14.87 10.62 -3.45
C ASP A 243 -15.25 11.71 -4.47
N GLU A 244 -14.58 12.87 -4.41
CA GLU A 244 -14.86 13.96 -5.35
C GLU A 244 -14.31 13.69 -6.75
N LEU A 245 -13.12 13.08 -6.90
CA LEU A 245 -12.61 12.64 -8.19
C LEU A 245 -13.55 11.63 -8.86
N ALA A 246 -14.02 10.64 -8.10
CA ALA A 246 -14.96 9.62 -8.61
C ALA A 246 -16.28 10.25 -9.10
N LYS A 247 -16.85 11.21 -8.36
CA LYS A 247 -18.03 11.98 -8.79
C LYS A 247 -17.82 12.73 -10.09
N ASN A 248 -16.59 13.16 -10.33
CA ASN A 248 -16.19 13.85 -11.57
C ASN A 248 -15.64 12.90 -12.63
N GLN A 249 -15.82 11.57 -12.47
CA GLN A 249 -15.44 10.55 -13.43
C GLN A 249 -13.93 10.57 -13.77
N THR A 250 -13.09 10.82 -12.78
CA THR A 250 -11.63 10.84 -12.91
C THR A 250 -11.03 9.68 -12.11
N LEU A 251 -10.15 8.91 -12.73
CA LEU A 251 -9.44 7.82 -12.04
C LEU A 251 -8.56 8.34 -10.92
N CYS A 252 -8.58 7.64 -9.79
CA CYS A 252 -7.82 7.93 -8.60
C CYS A 252 -7.07 6.67 -8.19
N ILE A 253 -5.75 6.72 -8.27
CA ILE A 253 -4.87 5.58 -7.97
C ILE A 253 -4.05 5.89 -6.73
N GLY A 254 -4.24 5.11 -5.67
CA GLY A 254 -3.55 5.32 -4.40
C GLY A 254 -3.97 6.58 -3.63
N CYS A 255 -5.16 7.14 -3.92
CA CYS A 255 -5.59 8.40 -3.30
C CYS A 255 -6.16 8.23 -1.89
N THR A 256 -6.64 7.06 -1.53
CA THR A 256 -7.24 6.81 -0.22
C THR A 256 -7.19 5.31 0.11
N PRO A 257 -6.07 4.85 0.65
CA PRO A 257 -5.93 3.44 1.00
C PRO A 257 -6.75 3.07 2.24
N GLY A 258 -7.01 1.76 2.40
CA GLY A 258 -7.58 1.20 3.63
C GLY A 258 -9.06 1.46 3.87
N GLN A 259 -9.80 1.91 2.84
CA GLN A 259 -11.25 2.05 2.95
C GLN A 259 -11.94 0.67 3.01
N PRO A 260 -13.18 0.59 3.52
CA PRO A 260 -13.95 -0.65 3.43
C PRO A 260 -14.33 -0.95 1.97
N PRO A 261 -14.59 -2.22 1.61
CA PRO A 261 -14.88 -2.63 0.23
C PRO A 261 -16.04 -1.89 -0.43
N GLU A 262 -17.03 -1.52 0.36
CA GLU A 262 -18.22 -0.77 -0.10
C GLU A 262 -17.84 0.59 -0.67
N PHE A 263 -16.85 1.24 -0.08
CA PHE A 263 -16.35 2.54 -0.55
C PHE A 263 -15.89 2.46 -2.00
N TYR A 264 -15.11 1.42 -2.34
CA TYR A 264 -14.59 1.22 -3.70
C TYR A 264 -15.68 0.78 -4.67
N THR A 265 -16.54 -0.14 -4.26
CA THR A 265 -17.66 -0.64 -5.07
C THR A 265 -18.63 0.49 -5.47
N GLU A 266 -18.90 1.42 -4.55
CA GLU A 266 -19.76 2.59 -4.83
C GLU A 266 -19.12 3.59 -5.80
N ARG A 267 -17.81 3.52 -6.00
CA ARG A 267 -17.01 4.44 -6.85
C ARG A 267 -16.39 3.73 -8.05
N ASP A 268 -16.83 2.51 -8.32
CA ASP A 268 -16.44 1.77 -9.54
C ASP A 268 -16.81 2.60 -10.79
N PRO A 269 -15.89 2.77 -11.75
CA PRO A 269 -14.55 2.21 -11.90
C PRO A 269 -13.39 3.17 -11.50
N TYR A 270 -13.59 4.14 -10.64
CA TYR A 270 -12.72 5.31 -10.53
C TYR A 270 -11.68 5.26 -9.40
N VAL A 271 -11.80 4.38 -8.38
CA VAL A 271 -10.88 4.39 -7.23
C VAL A 271 -10.18 3.06 -7.07
N TRP A 272 -8.85 3.10 -7.11
CA TRP A 272 -7.98 1.91 -7.09
C TRP A 272 -6.82 2.06 -6.11
N GLY A 273 -6.34 0.93 -5.59
CA GLY A 273 -5.14 0.86 -4.76
C GLY A 273 -4.36 -0.43 -4.98
N LEU A 274 -3.14 -0.48 -4.44
CA LEU A 274 -2.30 -1.67 -4.44
C LEU A 274 -2.27 -2.37 -3.07
N ASP A 275 -2.72 -1.68 -2.05
CA ASP A 275 -2.70 -2.14 -0.67
C ASP A 275 -3.98 -2.94 -0.35
N GLY A 276 -3.92 -3.85 0.62
CA GLY A 276 -5.14 -4.54 1.07
C GLY A 276 -6.08 -3.62 1.83
N SER A 277 -7.39 -3.80 1.64
CA SER A 277 -8.40 -3.11 2.43
C SER A 277 -8.26 -3.42 3.92
N ALA A 278 -8.82 -2.58 4.79
CA ALA A 278 -8.80 -2.82 6.23
C ALA A 278 -9.38 -4.20 6.62
N ILE A 279 -10.41 -4.65 5.90
CA ILE A 279 -11.05 -5.95 6.14
C ILE A 279 -10.16 -7.11 5.69
N GLN A 280 -9.48 -6.98 4.56
CA GLN A 280 -8.52 -7.97 4.09
C GLN A 280 -7.36 -8.13 5.09
N LYS A 281 -6.80 -7.02 5.56
CA LYS A 281 -5.77 -7.01 6.61
C LYS A 281 -6.25 -7.66 7.92
N GLN A 282 -7.44 -7.28 8.39
CA GLN A 282 -8.03 -7.90 9.58
C GLN A 282 -8.23 -9.40 9.43
N THR A 283 -8.62 -9.88 8.25
CA THR A 283 -8.79 -11.31 7.98
C THR A 283 -7.49 -12.08 8.17
N HIS A 284 -6.38 -11.59 7.64
CA HIS A 284 -5.07 -12.21 7.84
C HIS A 284 -4.66 -12.20 9.32
N VAL A 285 -4.82 -11.08 10.00
CA VAL A 285 -4.46 -10.94 11.42
C VAL A 285 -5.29 -11.87 12.31
N LEU A 286 -6.59 -11.96 12.07
CA LEU A 286 -7.49 -12.85 12.83
C LEU A 286 -7.14 -14.31 12.63
N GLU A 287 -6.84 -14.73 11.40
CA GLU A 287 -6.45 -16.11 11.12
C GLU A 287 -5.09 -16.44 11.76
N PHE A 288 -4.11 -15.55 11.69
CA PHE A 288 -2.84 -15.67 12.40
C PHE A 288 -3.05 -15.82 13.90
N ILE A 289 -3.82 -14.90 14.53
CA ILE A 289 -4.11 -14.95 15.97
C ILE A 289 -4.80 -16.27 16.33
N GLN A 290 -5.81 -16.68 15.55
CA GLN A 290 -6.55 -17.91 15.78
C GLN A 290 -5.65 -19.14 15.76
N LYS A 291 -4.80 -19.24 14.76
CA LYS A 291 -3.99 -20.45 14.52
C LYS A 291 -2.75 -20.52 15.38
N GLN A 292 -2.14 -19.37 15.69
CA GLN A 292 -0.83 -19.36 16.35
C GLN A 292 -0.86 -18.88 17.80
N LEU A 293 -1.82 -18.04 18.21
CA LEU A 293 -1.78 -17.38 19.50
C LEU A 293 -2.88 -17.81 20.49
N VAL A 294 -4.10 -18.06 20.01
CA VAL A 294 -5.26 -18.38 20.86
C VAL A 294 -5.01 -19.65 21.68
N GLY A 295 -5.31 -19.59 22.97
CA GLY A 295 -5.18 -20.73 23.90
C GLY A 295 -3.75 -21.00 24.38
N LYS A 296 -2.77 -20.20 23.99
CA LYS A 296 -1.38 -20.29 24.46
C LYS A 296 -1.06 -19.20 25.49
N ASN A 297 0.03 -19.35 26.23
CA ASN A 297 0.57 -18.31 27.09
C ASN A 297 1.22 -17.19 26.26
N ALA A 298 1.42 -16.02 26.88
CA ALA A 298 2.12 -14.89 26.26
C ALA A 298 3.65 -15.09 26.28
N GLU A 299 4.12 -16.13 25.61
CA GLU A 299 5.50 -16.67 25.72
C GLU A 299 6.57 -15.67 25.27
N HIS A 300 6.19 -14.70 24.44
CA HIS A 300 7.07 -13.67 23.91
C HIS A 300 7.01 -12.34 24.68
N ALA A 301 6.16 -12.25 25.71
CA ALA A 301 6.10 -11.07 26.59
C ALA A 301 7.31 -11.01 27.52
N GLY A 302 7.46 -9.92 28.29
CA GLY A 302 8.45 -9.81 29.35
C GLY A 302 8.26 -10.86 30.44
N GLU A 303 9.31 -11.16 31.19
CA GLU A 303 9.41 -12.29 32.17
C GLU A 303 8.20 -12.38 33.11
N ALA A 304 7.64 -11.23 33.52
CA ALA A 304 6.49 -11.22 34.43
C ALA A 304 5.18 -11.74 33.81
N LEU A 305 5.08 -11.77 32.48
CA LEU A 305 3.86 -12.13 31.76
C LEU A 305 3.96 -13.45 30.98
N GLN A 306 5.17 -13.96 30.69
CA GLN A 306 5.41 -15.13 29.84
C GLN A 306 4.63 -16.39 30.23
N ALA A 307 4.43 -16.62 31.52
CA ALA A 307 3.71 -17.81 32.04
C ALA A 307 2.18 -17.58 32.13
N THR A 308 1.69 -16.39 31.74
CA THR A 308 0.28 -16.01 31.84
C THR A 308 -0.44 -16.35 30.53
N PRO A 309 -1.66 -16.94 30.58
CA PRO A 309 -2.47 -17.10 29.38
C PRO A 309 -2.67 -15.77 28.67
N ARG A 310 -2.62 -15.77 27.32
CA ARG A 310 -2.84 -14.56 26.54
C ARG A 310 -4.18 -13.93 26.83
N SER A 311 -4.14 -12.65 27.15
CA SER A 311 -5.27 -11.74 27.27
C SER A 311 -5.08 -10.62 26.28
N PHE A 312 -5.93 -10.54 25.27
CA PHE A 312 -5.78 -9.62 24.15
C PHE A 312 -6.36 -8.24 24.47
N GLY A 313 -5.69 -7.19 24.04
CA GLY A 313 -6.20 -5.83 23.98
C GLY A 313 -6.00 -5.26 22.59
N LEU A 314 -6.84 -4.32 22.18
CA LEU A 314 -6.73 -3.60 20.92
C LEU A 314 -6.41 -2.14 21.19
N VAL A 315 -5.37 -1.62 20.54
CA VAL A 315 -5.12 -0.18 20.42
C VAL A 315 -5.29 0.19 18.96
N TYR A 316 -6.17 1.14 18.69
CA TYR A 316 -6.43 1.56 17.32
C TYR A 316 -6.46 3.08 17.16
N LEU A 317 -6.04 3.53 15.98
CA LEU A 317 -6.14 4.94 15.58
C LEU A 317 -7.60 5.26 15.24
N GLU A 318 -8.20 6.17 16.00
CA GLU A 318 -9.54 6.68 15.74
C GLU A 318 -9.44 7.97 14.94
N SER A 319 -9.70 7.87 13.67
CA SER A 319 -9.77 9.02 12.75
C SER A 319 -11.19 9.28 12.27
N SER A 320 -12.11 8.34 12.47
CA SER A 320 -13.51 8.44 12.01
C SER A 320 -14.42 7.42 12.68
N GLY A 321 -15.72 7.52 12.41
CA GLY A 321 -16.71 6.52 12.81
C GLY A 321 -16.39 5.12 12.26
N ALA A 322 -15.89 5.01 11.03
CA ALA A 322 -15.53 3.73 10.44
C ALA A 322 -14.32 3.06 11.10
N SER A 323 -13.37 3.82 11.67
CA SER A 323 -12.29 3.25 12.49
C SER A 323 -12.86 2.51 13.69
N LYS A 324 -13.88 3.07 14.32
CA LYS A 324 -14.61 2.43 15.42
C LYS A 324 -15.36 1.19 14.96
N ASP A 325 -16.04 1.22 13.83
CA ASP A 325 -16.79 0.09 13.30
C ASP A 325 -15.85 -1.09 12.96
N LEU A 326 -14.67 -0.81 12.41
CA LEU A 326 -13.62 -1.80 12.16
C LEU A 326 -13.08 -2.39 13.47
N ALA A 327 -12.89 -1.58 14.51
CA ALA A 327 -12.47 -2.05 15.84
C ALA A 327 -13.57 -2.89 16.51
N ASP A 328 -14.82 -2.49 16.41
CA ASP A 328 -15.97 -3.24 16.95
C ASP A 328 -16.12 -4.60 16.22
N ARG A 329 -15.97 -4.62 14.89
CA ARG A 329 -15.96 -5.84 14.09
C ARG A 329 -14.82 -6.76 14.53
N PHE A 330 -13.58 -6.24 14.61
CA PHE A 330 -12.44 -7.03 15.06
C PHE A 330 -12.68 -7.63 16.44
N GLY A 331 -13.22 -6.85 17.39
CA GLY A 331 -13.57 -7.32 18.72
C GLY A 331 -14.65 -8.42 18.71
N ALA A 332 -15.65 -8.32 17.85
CA ALA A 332 -16.70 -9.33 17.70
C ALA A 332 -16.12 -10.64 17.11
N GLU A 333 -15.25 -10.55 16.13
CA GLU A 333 -14.59 -11.71 15.53
C GLU A 333 -13.60 -12.37 16.50
N MET A 334 -12.82 -11.61 17.27
CA MET A 334 -11.98 -12.13 18.36
C MET A 334 -12.80 -12.88 19.40
N ALA A 335 -13.98 -12.35 19.79
CA ALA A 335 -14.88 -13.04 20.71
C ALA A 335 -15.43 -14.35 20.12
N ALA A 336 -15.74 -14.38 18.82
CA ALA A 336 -16.17 -15.59 18.11
C ALA A 336 -15.07 -16.65 18.05
N LEU A 337 -13.80 -16.26 18.01
CA LEU A 337 -12.64 -17.15 18.12
C LEU A 337 -12.39 -17.66 19.55
N GLY A 338 -13.17 -17.23 20.53
CA GLY A 338 -12.98 -17.58 21.95
C GLY A 338 -11.87 -16.78 22.66
N ALA A 339 -11.43 -15.67 22.05
CA ALA A 339 -10.40 -14.77 22.57
C ALA A 339 -10.93 -13.31 22.65
N PRO A 340 -11.98 -13.04 23.48
CA PRO A 340 -12.54 -11.70 23.55
C PRO A 340 -11.48 -10.69 24.02
N LEU A 341 -11.54 -9.48 23.51
CA LEU A 341 -10.65 -8.40 23.92
C LEU A 341 -10.97 -7.97 25.37
N ALA A 342 -9.93 -7.94 26.22
CA ALA A 342 -10.05 -7.48 27.60
C ALA A 342 -10.15 -5.95 27.68
N GLU A 343 -9.57 -5.22 26.72
CA GLU A 343 -9.63 -3.77 26.63
C GLU A 343 -9.52 -3.36 25.16
N VAL A 344 -10.24 -2.28 24.79
CA VAL A 344 -10.19 -1.64 23.49
C VAL A 344 -9.95 -0.16 23.72
N VAL A 345 -8.86 0.37 23.19
CA VAL A 345 -8.48 1.77 23.41
C VAL A 345 -8.24 2.47 22.09
N ALA A 346 -9.04 3.50 21.84
CA ALA A 346 -8.82 4.43 20.74
C ALA A 346 -7.77 5.49 21.12
N TYR A 347 -7.04 5.98 20.14
CA TYR A 347 -6.19 7.15 20.24
C TYR A 347 -6.28 7.99 18.95
N GLN A 348 -5.85 9.23 19.02
CA GLN A 348 -5.79 10.14 17.87
C GLN A 348 -4.34 10.52 17.58
N LEU A 349 -3.96 10.60 16.31
CA LEU A 349 -2.65 11.08 15.89
C LEU A 349 -2.61 12.61 15.99
N ASP A 350 -2.30 13.10 17.16
CA ASP A 350 -2.14 14.53 17.46
C ASP A 350 -0.78 14.72 18.16
N PRO A 351 0.22 15.32 17.49
CA PRO A 351 1.54 15.55 18.04
C PRO A 351 1.56 16.30 19.38
N ALA A 352 0.52 17.12 19.63
CA ALA A 352 0.44 17.90 20.87
C ALA A 352 -0.03 17.08 22.08
N THR A 353 -0.77 16.00 21.84
CA THR A 353 -1.42 15.22 22.91
C THR A 353 -1.00 13.76 22.99
N ILE A 354 -0.29 13.22 21.98
CA ILE A 354 0.03 11.80 21.89
C ILE A 354 0.75 11.25 23.12
N GLN A 355 1.67 12.00 23.71
CA GLN A 355 2.37 11.58 24.92
C GLN A 355 1.42 11.42 26.12
N GLN A 356 0.42 12.31 26.26
CA GLN A 356 -0.59 12.20 27.31
C GLN A 356 -1.53 11.02 27.04
N GLN A 357 -1.89 10.80 25.78
CA GLN A 357 -2.71 9.65 25.38
C GLN A 357 -1.96 8.34 25.66
N ALA A 358 -0.66 8.27 25.39
CA ALA A 358 0.16 7.08 25.67
C ALA A 358 0.07 6.64 27.12
N SER A 359 0.17 7.57 28.07
CA SER A 359 0.04 7.25 29.50
C SER A 359 -1.31 6.66 29.87
N GLN A 360 -2.40 7.19 29.29
CA GLN A 360 -3.75 6.68 29.52
C GLN A 360 -3.97 5.30 28.88
N VAL A 361 -3.51 5.12 27.63
CA VAL A 361 -3.60 3.86 26.88
C VAL A 361 -2.92 2.72 27.65
N ILE A 362 -1.64 2.93 28.00
CA ILE A 362 -0.86 1.91 28.72
C ILE A 362 -1.43 1.59 30.09
N THR A 363 -1.89 2.61 30.82
CA THR A 363 -2.53 2.41 32.15
C THR A 363 -3.80 1.54 32.01
N LYS A 364 -4.63 1.76 31.00
CA LYS A 364 -5.87 0.96 30.78
C LYS A 364 -5.52 -0.48 30.44
N LEU A 365 -4.62 -0.71 29.49
CA LEU A 365 -4.19 -2.06 29.08
C LEU A 365 -3.62 -2.85 30.26
N LYS A 366 -2.71 -2.23 31.03
CA LYS A 366 -2.12 -2.84 32.21
C LYS A 366 -3.16 -3.16 33.28
N ALA A 367 -4.08 -2.24 33.55
CA ALA A 367 -5.15 -2.43 34.55
C ALA A 367 -6.15 -3.53 34.15
N ALA A 368 -6.41 -3.71 32.84
CA ALA A 368 -7.25 -4.77 32.31
C ALA A 368 -6.54 -6.14 32.26
N GLY A 369 -5.25 -6.21 32.62
CA GLY A 369 -4.47 -7.45 32.59
C GLY A 369 -4.17 -7.94 31.17
N VAL A 370 -4.09 -7.05 30.19
CA VAL A 370 -3.72 -7.38 28.82
C VAL A 370 -2.26 -7.87 28.80
N THR A 371 -2.00 -9.00 28.14
CA THR A 371 -0.65 -9.54 27.96
C THR A 371 -0.18 -9.43 26.52
N THR A 372 -1.10 -9.24 25.59
CA THR A 372 -0.87 -9.21 24.14
C THR A 372 -1.66 -8.06 23.55
N VAL A 373 -0.96 -7.02 23.12
CA VAL A 373 -1.53 -5.80 22.55
C VAL A 373 -1.55 -5.93 21.03
N VAL A 374 -2.74 -5.97 20.44
CA VAL A 374 -2.91 -5.83 18.98
C VAL A 374 -2.90 -4.34 18.66
N PHE A 375 -1.94 -3.92 17.86
CA PHE A 375 -1.77 -2.53 17.47
C PHE A 375 -2.19 -2.32 16.01
N SER A 376 -3.18 -1.46 15.79
CA SER A 376 -3.69 -1.06 14.49
C SER A 376 -3.71 0.47 14.40
N GLY A 377 -2.63 1.06 13.88
CA GLY A 377 -2.50 2.52 13.88
C GLY A 377 -1.34 3.05 13.05
N ASP A 378 -0.92 4.27 13.34
CA ASP A 378 0.13 4.98 12.63
C ASP A 378 1.55 4.59 13.10
N PRO A 379 2.61 4.92 12.32
CA PRO A 379 3.97 4.48 12.62
C PRO A 379 4.71 5.31 13.68
N VAL A 380 4.15 6.39 14.20
CA VAL A 380 4.84 7.24 15.17
C VAL A 380 4.30 7.09 16.59
N ALA A 381 3.03 6.75 16.77
CA ALA A 381 2.43 6.53 18.08
C ALA A 381 3.13 5.42 18.91
N PRO A 382 3.59 4.30 18.32
CA PRO A 382 4.32 3.28 19.08
C PRO A 382 5.57 3.79 19.78
N ARG A 383 6.22 4.86 19.27
CA ARG A 383 7.36 5.51 19.94
C ARG A 383 7.00 6.00 21.34
N ASP A 384 5.84 6.61 21.50
CA ASP A 384 5.38 7.15 22.77
C ASP A 384 4.74 6.06 23.64
N PHE A 385 3.97 5.14 23.05
CA PHE A 385 3.36 4.02 23.78
C PHE A 385 4.39 3.07 24.37
N THR A 386 5.42 2.72 23.62
CA THR A 386 6.48 1.81 24.08
C THR A 386 7.32 2.46 25.20
N LYS A 387 7.68 3.75 25.08
CA LYS A 387 8.36 4.47 26.16
C LYS A 387 7.55 4.50 27.44
N GLU A 388 6.25 4.74 27.33
CA GLU A 388 5.35 4.78 28.48
C GLU A 388 5.17 3.38 29.10
N ALA A 389 5.08 2.32 28.28
CA ALA A 389 5.00 0.95 28.75
C ALA A 389 6.25 0.58 29.57
N THR A 390 7.45 0.96 29.12
CA THR A 390 8.70 0.79 29.86
C THR A 390 8.67 1.58 31.17
N ALA A 391 8.23 2.84 31.14
CA ALA A 391 8.13 3.68 32.35
C ALA A 391 7.16 3.10 33.39
N GLN A 392 6.13 2.40 32.95
CA GLN A 392 5.19 1.71 33.82
C GLN A 392 5.61 0.26 34.18
N GLU A 393 6.79 -0.19 33.78
CA GLU A 393 7.24 -1.59 33.97
C GLU A 393 6.21 -2.62 33.47
N TYR A 394 5.69 -2.39 32.27
CA TYR A 394 4.71 -3.24 31.60
C TYR A 394 5.25 -3.67 30.24
N PHE A 395 5.55 -4.97 30.09
CA PHE A 395 6.19 -5.56 28.91
C PHE A 395 5.27 -6.60 28.24
N PRO A 396 4.20 -6.18 27.57
CA PRO A 396 3.33 -7.11 26.84
C PRO A 396 3.99 -7.56 25.53
N GLU A 397 3.38 -8.55 24.87
CA GLU A 397 3.58 -8.77 23.44
C GLU A 397 2.95 -7.63 22.65
N TRP A 398 3.61 -7.22 21.56
CA TRP A 398 3.08 -6.25 20.59
C TRP A 398 2.80 -6.95 19.27
N VAL A 399 1.53 -7.14 18.94
CA VAL A 399 1.11 -7.72 17.67
C VAL A 399 0.84 -6.61 16.67
N VAL A 400 1.71 -6.49 15.67
CA VAL A 400 1.51 -5.56 14.55
C VAL A 400 0.45 -6.15 13.61
N ALA A 401 -0.64 -5.42 13.41
CA ALA A 401 -1.81 -5.90 12.71
C ALA A 401 -1.84 -5.43 11.24
N ALA A 402 -0.81 -5.76 10.45
CA ALA A 402 -0.61 -5.25 9.09
C ALA A 402 -0.79 -3.71 9.04
N SER A 403 -0.32 -3.05 10.11
CA SER A 403 -0.50 -1.62 10.31
C SER A 403 0.55 -0.86 9.54
N THR A 404 0.08 0.08 8.90
CA THR A 404 0.71 1.13 8.14
C THR A 404 2.07 1.59 8.68
N LEU A 405 3.16 1.23 7.98
CA LEU A 405 4.56 1.58 8.28
C LEU A 405 5.07 1.17 9.67
N VAL A 406 4.24 0.65 10.56
CA VAL A 406 4.67 0.04 11.81
C VAL A 406 5.54 -1.19 11.53
N ASP A 407 5.29 -1.83 10.41
CA ASP A 407 6.01 -2.98 9.86
C ASP A 407 7.24 -2.59 9.00
N VAL A 408 7.66 -1.32 9.04
CA VAL A 408 8.85 -0.79 8.37
C VAL A 408 9.98 -0.60 9.37
N THR A 409 11.17 -1.11 9.04
CA THR A 409 12.35 -1.10 9.90
C THR A 409 12.75 0.32 10.33
N ALA A 410 12.67 1.29 9.41
CA ALA A 410 13.03 2.68 9.68
C ALA A 410 12.23 3.25 10.87
N PHE A 411 10.92 2.99 10.93
CA PHE A 411 10.08 3.43 12.05
C PHE A 411 10.31 2.59 13.31
N ALA A 412 10.41 1.27 13.19
CA ALA A 412 10.59 0.37 14.32
C ALA A 412 11.87 0.67 15.12
N ARG A 413 12.91 1.17 14.49
CA ARG A 413 14.13 1.65 15.15
C ARG A 413 13.92 2.86 16.06
N THR A 414 12.83 3.61 15.90
CA THR A 414 12.50 4.78 16.72
C THR A 414 11.77 4.41 18.01
N TYR A 415 11.28 3.19 18.13
CA TYR A 415 10.52 2.72 19.29
C TYR A 415 11.44 2.29 20.44
N ASP A 416 10.89 2.13 21.64
CA ASP A 416 11.65 1.59 22.77
C ASP A 416 12.06 0.14 22.49
N GLN A 417 13.35 -0.11 22.33
CA GLN A 417 13.87 -1.40 21.89
C GLN A 417 13.70 -2.51 22.93
N GLN A 418 13.51 -2.18 24.21
CA GLN A 418 13.19 -3.18 25.23
C GLN A 418 11.76 -3.71 25.06
N GLN A 419 10.85 -2.83 24.64
CA GLN A 419 9.47 -3.18 24.32
C GLN A 419 9.37 -3.88 22.97
N TRP A 420 10.06 -3.30 21.96
CA TRP A 420 9.92 -3.81 20.59
C TRP A 420 10.58 -5.19 20.40
N ALA A 421 11.51 -5.58 21.29
CA ALA A 421 12.00 -6.96 21.37
C ALA A 421 10.89 -8.02 21.63
N HIS A 422 9.69 -7.60 21.96
CA HIS A 422 8.49 -8.41 22.13
C HIS A 422 7.47 -8.23 20.99
N ALA A 423 7.88 -7.57 19.88
CA ALA A 423 7.02 -7.26 18.76
C ALA A 423 7.09 -8.31 17.66
N PHE A 424 5.94 -8.69 17.15
CA PHE A 424 5.75 -9.59 16.03
C PHE A 424 4.37 -9.35 15.41
N GLY A 425 4.08 -9.99 14.29
CA GLY A 425 2.74 -9.87 13.72
C GLY A 425 2.67 -10.28 12.26
N VAL A 426 1.76 -9.64 11.58
CA VAL A 426 1.41 -9.85 10.17
C VAL A 426 1.73 -8.61 9.38
N THR A 427 2.33 -8.78 8.21
CA THR A 427 2.58 -7.71 7.25
C THR A 427 2.20 -8.14 5.83
N GLN A 428 1.69 -7.20 5.06
CA GLN A 428 1.51 -7.35 3.62
C GLN A 428 2.78 -6.99 2.83
N LEU A 429 3.77 -6.34 3.47
CA LEU A 429 5.09 -6.16 2.90
C LEU A 429 5.79 -7.51 2.69
N ALA A 430 6.72 -7.56 1.77
CA ALA A 430 7.51 -8.76 1.47
C ALA A 430 8.88 -8.72 2.13
N ALA A 431 9.46 -9.90 2.34
CA ALA A 431 10.88 -10.01 2.63
C ALA A 431 11.66 -9.49 1.41
N ARG A 432 12.41 -8.41 1.60
CA ARG A 432 13.04 -7.67 0.50
C ARG A 432 14.50 -8.05 0.25
N GLY A 433 14.99 -7.74 -0.92
CA GLY A 433 16.41 -7.68 -1.20
C GLY A 433 17.05 -6.40 -0.62
N ASN A 434 18.35 -6.25 -0.83
CA ASN A 434 19.05 -5.02 -0.45
C ASN A 434 18.46 -3.81 -1.21
N PRO A 435 17.95 -2.78 -0.52
CA PRO A 435 17.23 -1.67 -1.15
C PRO A 435 18.11 -0.76 -2.04
N VAL A 436 19.42 -0.92 -1.98
CA VAL A 436 20.37 -0.24 -2.91
C VAL A 436 20.45 -0.93 -4.26
N THR A 437 20.24 -2.25 -4.29
CA THR A 437 20.46 -3.08 -5.50
C THR A 437 19.18 -3.70 -6.03
N THR A 438 18.02 -3.46 -5.40
CA THR A 438 16.73 -4.03 -5.80
C THR A 438 15.63 -2.98 -5.74
N GLY A 439 14.48 -3.28 -6.36
CA GLY A 439 13.30 -2.45 -6.31
C GLY A 439 13.38 -1.15 -7.11
N ALA A 440 12.48 -0.22 -6.81
CA ALA A 440 12.30 1.01 -7.57
C ALA A 440 13.55 1.88 -7.64
N TYR A 441 14.31 1.99 -6.55
CA TYR A 441 15.56 2.75 -6.51
C TYR A 441 16.57 2.23 -7.53
N ALA A 442 16.85 0.93 -7.49
CA ALA A 442 17.82 0.32 -8.38
C ALA A 442 17.37 0.34 -9.86
N ASN A 443 16.07 0.22 -10.12
CA ASN A 443 15.51 0.31 -11.47
C ASN A 443 15.63 1.74 -12.02
N TYR A 444 15.35 2.75 -11.18
CA TYR A 444 15.53 4.15 -11.54
C TYR A 444 16.99 4.48 -11.87
N GLU A 445 17.94 4.10 -10.99
CA GLU A 445 19.36 4.31 -11.20
C GLU A 445 19.87 3.58 -12.46
N TRP A 446 19.40 2.36 -12.68
CA TRP A 446 19.73 1.61 -13.89
C TRP A 446 19.24 2.34 -15.15
N PHE A 447 18.02 2.89 -15.12
CA PHE A 447 17.44 3.54 -16.28
C PHE A 447 18.07 4.92 -16.55
N THR A 448 18.23 5.76 -15.53
CA THR A 448 18.69 7.15 -15.67
C THR A 448 20.21 7.31 -15.59
N GLY A 449 20.94 6.32 -15.05
CA GLY A 449 22.36 6.40 -14.74
C GLY A 449 22.68 7.23 -13.49
N SER A 450 21.68 7.60 -12.71
CA SER A 450 21.83 8.39 -11.48
C SER A 450 20.79 7.98 -10.44
N PRO A 451 21.08 8.11 -9.15
CA PRO A 451 20.10 7.93 -8.09
C PRO A 451 18.87 8.82 -8.29
N PRO A 452 17.69 8.41 -7.84
CA PRO A 452 16.50 9.27 -7.88
C PRO A 452 16.71 10.53 -7.03
N PRO A 453 16.24 11.70 -7.49
CA PRO A 453 16.31 12.94 -6.69
C PRO A 453 15.59 12.86 -5.33
N ALA A 454 14.44 12.18 -5.27
CA ALA A 454 13.72 11.86 -4.04
C ALA A 454 14.05 10.42 -3.64
N ASP A 455 15.27 10.21 -3.19
CA ASP A 455 15.79 8.88 -2.96
C ASP A 455 15.19 8.19 -1.73
N ASP A 456 14.82 8.90 -0.69
CA ASP A 456 14.12 8.34 0.48
C ASP A 456 12.64 7.99 0.15
N SER A 457 12.00 8.72 -0.76
CA SER A 457 10.57 8.59 -1.07
C SER A 457 10.26 7.65 -2.26
N ILE A 458 11.25 7.25 -3.07
CA ILE A 458 10.99 6.49 -4.30
C ILE A 458 10.21 5.20 -4.06
N GLY A 459 10.45 4.51 -2.94
CA GLY A 459 9.75 3.27 -2.59
C GLY A 459 8.24 3.45 -2.43
N VAL A 460 7.81 4.65 -2.12
CA VAL A 460 6.41 5.03 -1.93
C VAL A 460 5.81 5.75 -3.16
N ILE A 461 6.63 6.41 -3.98
CA ILE A 461 6.20 7.07 -5.21
C ILE A 461 5.92 6.05 -6.34
N ALA A 462 6.79 5.05 -6.50
CA ALA A 462 6.79 4.15 -7.65
C ALA A 462 5.58 3.20 -7.80
N PRO A 463 4.90 2.72 -6.75
CA PRO A 463 3.83 1.73 -6.91
C PRO A 463 2.62 2.21 -7.70
N ASN A 464 2.17 3.44 -7.50
CA ASN A 464 0.99 3.97 -8.20
C ASN A 464 1.17 4.08 -9.72
N PRO A 465 2.27 4.66 -10.25
CA PRO A 465 2.54 4.61 -11.68
C PRO A 465 2.76 3.19 -12.19
N ALA A 466 3.35 2.27 -11.39
CA ALA A 466 3.51 0.88 -11.79
C ALA A 466 2.16 0.22 -12.12
N LEU A 467 1.15 0.40 -11.27
CA LEU A 467 -0.20 -0.09 -11.55
C LEU A 467 -0.79 0.56 -12.81
N LEU A 468 -0.73 1.90 -12.88
CA LEU A 468 -1.30 2.63 -14.01
C LEU A 468 -0.73 2.16 -15.35
N PHE A 469 0.59 2.09 -15.47
CA PHE A 469 1.26 1.72 -16.73
C PHE A 469 1.07 0.24 -17.09
N ALA A 470 1.09 -0.65 -16.11
CA ALA A 470 0.80 -2.06 -16.35
C ALA A 470 -0.61 -2.24 -16.97
N VAL A 471 -1.59 -1.47 -16.48
CA VAL A 471 -2.95 -1.52 -17.02
C VAL A 471 -3.04 -0.81 -18.37
N LEU A 472 -2.47 0.39 -18.52
CA LEU A 472 -2.48 1.12 -19.82
C LEU A 472 -1.94 0.27 -20.97
N GLN A 473 -0.88 -0.50 -20.74
CA GLN A 473 -0.35 -1.44 -21.69
C GLN A 473 -1.35 -2.55 -22.06
N GLY A 474 -2.09 -3.05 -21.06
CA GLY A 474 -3.03 -4.17 -21.23
C GLY A 474 -4.38 -3.82 -21.84
N ILE A 475 -4.83 -2.56 -21.73
CA ILE A 475 -6.16 -2.16 -22.24
C ILE A 475 -6.21 -1.90 -23.74
N GLY A 476 -5.07 -1.73 -24.38
CA GLY A 476 -5.04 -1.43 -25.81
C GLY A 476 -5.31 0.04 -26.15
N PRO A 477 -5.58 0.34 -27.42
CA PRO A 477 -5.72 1.71 -27.88
C PRO A 477 -6.98 2.43 -27.37
N ASN A 478 -8.00 1.71 -26.89
CA ASN A 478 -9.27 2.29 -26.44
C ASN A 478 -9.24 2.55 -24.93
N VAL A 479 -8.52 3.60 -24.53
CA VAL A 479 -8.31 3.97 -23.12
C VAL A 479 -9.57 4.62 -22.53
N SER A 480 -10.12 4.03 -21.46
CA SER A 480 -11.22 4.59 -20.64
C SER A 480 -11.16 4.04 -19.22
N ALA A 481 -11.91 4.60 -18.29
CA ALA A 481 -12.00 4.09 -16.92
C ALA A 481 -12.63 2.69 -16.87
N GLU A 482 -13.61 2.41 -17.73
CA GLU A 482 -14.23 1.09 -17.84
C GLU A 482 -13.26 0.06 -18.39
N SER A 483 -12.49 0.40 -19.45
CA SER A 483 -11.48 -0.52 -19.97
C SER A 483 -10.35 -0.76 -18.98
N PHE A 484 -10.02 0.24 -18.14
CA PHE A 484 -9.08 0.10 -17.04
C PHE A 484 -9.56 -0.95 -16.01
N ARG A 485 -10.80 -0.82 -15.53
CA ARG A 485 -11.44 -1.80 -14.66
C ARG A 485 -11.48 -3.19 -15.29
N ASP A 486 -11.98 -3.27 -16.52
CA ASP A 486 -12.20 -4.54 -17.20
C ASP A 486 -10.88 -5.30 -17.39
N ALA A 487 -9.78 -4.60 -17.69
CA ALA A 487 -8.45 -5.19 -17.78
C ALA A 487 -7.95 -5.71 -16.42
N LEU A 488 -8.09 -4.93 -15.35
CA LEU A 488 -7.72 -5.39 -14.00
C LEU A 488 -8.53 -6.60 -13.56
N PHE A 489 -9.84 -6.59 -13.84
CA PHE A 489 -10.70 -7.71 -13.47
C PHE A 489 -10.50 -8.95 -14.36
N ALA A 490 -10.04 -8.77 -15.59
CA ALA A 490 -9.69 -9.90 -16.47
C ALA A 490 -8.31 -10.50 -16.16
N ALA A 491 -7.36 -9.70 -15.69
CA ALA A 491 -6.00 -10.15 -15.40
C ALA A 491 -6.00 -11.28 -14.34
N ASP A 492 -5.17 -12.28 -14.55
CA ASP A 492 -4.93 -13.33 -13.56
C ASP A 492 -4.21 -12.76 -12.34
N ALA A 493 -4.35 -13.42 -11.18
CA ALA A 493 -3.54 -13.10 -10.02
C ALA A 493 -2.04 -13.23 -10.35
N THR A 494 -1.22 -12.33 -9.85
CA THR A 494 0.23 -12.38 -10.08
C THR A 494 0.82 -13.66 -9.48
N THR A 495 1.91 -14.12 -10.06
CA THR A 495 2.63 -15.28 -9.54
C THR A 495 3.09 -14.98 -8.12
N ARG A 496 2.78 -15.89 -7.19
CA ARG A 496 3.22 -15.79 -5.79
C ARG A 496 4.73 -15.87 -5.70
N ALA A 497 5.29 -14.93 -4.97
CA ALA A 497 6.72 -14.82 -4.72
C ALA A 497 6.99 -14.48 -3.26
N ILE A 498 8.24 -14.69 -2.82
CA ILE A 498 8.67 -14.34 -1.46
C ILE A 498 8.95 -12.83 -1.37
N SER A 499 9.62 -12.30 -2.40
CA SER A 499 10.09 -10.91 -2.41
C SER A 499 9.06 -9.90 -2.90
N GLN A 500 7.83 -10.36 -3.21
CA GLN A 500 6.75 -9.48 -3.64
C GLN A 500 5.37 -10.03 -3.25
N PRO A 501 4.43 -9.16 -2.84
CA PRO A 501 3.04 -9.56 -2.61
C PRO A 501 2.37 -10.13 -3.86
N SER A 502 1.46 -11.07 -3.67
CA SER A 502 0.51 -11.48 -4.70
C SER A 502 -0.55 -10.40 -4.89
N LEU A 503 -0.84 -10.08 -6.13
CA LEU A 503 -1.81 -9.05 -6.49
C LEU A 503 -2.90 -9.65 -7.38
N SER A 504 -4.16 -9.35 -7.06
CA SER A 504 -5.29 -9.58 -7.97
C SER A 504 -6.38 -8.55 -7.77
N TYR A 505 -7.26 -8.42 -8.75
CA TYR A 505 -8.39 -7.49 -8.72
C TYR A 505 -9.67 -8.18 -9.17
N GLY A 506 -10.81 -7.68 -8.70
CA GLY A 506 -12.11 -8.26 -9.02
C GLY A 506 -12.45 -9.48 -8.16
N ASP A 507 -13.23 -10.39 -8.72
CA ASP A 507 -13.61 -11.65 -8.05
C ASP A 507 -12.72 -12.81 -8.52
N LYS A 508 -11.68 -13.09 -7.76
CA LYS A 508 -10.77 -14.23 -7.98
C LYS A 508 -11.03 -15.40 -7.02
N GLY A 509 -12.08 -15.29 -6.21
CA GLY A 509 -12.42 -16.31 -5.21
C GLY A 509 -11.51 -16.31 -3.97
N ILE A 510 -10.60 -15.35 -3.85
CA ILE A 510 -9.73 -15.18 -2.67
C ILE A 510 -10.52 -14.53 -1.54
N TRP A 511 -11.25 -13.46 -1.84
CA TRP A 511 -12.05 -12.70 -0.89
C TRP A 511 -13.54 -13.02 -1.08
N ALA A 512 -14.08 -13.87 -0.20
CA ALA A 512 -15.46 -14.37 -0.36
C ALA A 512 -16.51 -13.25 -0.32
N GLY A 513 -17.23 -13.06 -1.43
CA GLY A 513 -18.34 -12.12 -1.55
C GLY A 513 -17.93 -10.64 -1.63
N VAL A 514 -16.66 -10.35 -1.89
CA VAL A 514 -16.12 -9.00 -2.03
C VAL A 514 -15.48 -8.87 -3.41
N THR A 515 -15.85 -7.82 -4.15
CA THR A 515 -15.10 -7.40 -5.35
C THR A 515 -13.87 -6.62 -4.90
N ASP A 516 -12.70 -7.06 -5.34
CA ASP A 516 -11.43 -6.48 -4.90
C ASP A 516 -10.97 -5.33 -5.81
N PHE A 517 -10.69 -4.17 -5.19
CA PHE A 517 -10.15 -2.97 -5.83
C PHE A 517 -8.77 -2.59 -5.26
N GLN A 518 -8.19 -3.45 -4.39
CA GLN A 518 -7.03 -3.07 -3.59
C GLN A 518 -5.74 -3.85 -3.86
N GLY A 519 -5.81 -4.90 -4.57
CA GLY A 519 -4.67 -5.64 -5.14
C GLY A 519 -4.00 -6.65 -4.23
N VAL A 520 -3.46 -6.30 -3.07
CA VAL A 520 -2.67 -7.24 -2.26
C VAL A 520 -3.52 -8.32 -1.61
N ASP A 521 -3.24 -9.58 -1.95
CA ASP A 521 -4.01 -10.75 -1.52
C ASP A 521 -3.42 -11.51 -0.34
N ASP A 522 -2.10 -11.50 -0.19
CA ASP A 522 -1.39 -12.35 0.75
C ASP A 522 -0.62 -11.55 1.79
N ALA A 523 -0.20 -12.23 2.86
CA ALA A 523 0.59 -11.64 3.92
C ALA A 523 1.60 -12.64 4.47
N THR A 524 2.55 -12.17 5.28
CA THR A 524 3.59 -12.99 5.91
C THR A 524 3.70 -12.69 7.40
N VAL A 525 4.38 -13.57 8.13
CA VAL A 525 4.68 -13.41 9.56
C VAL A 525 6.06 -12.82 9.73
N PHE A 526 6.22 -11.92 10.69
CA PHE A 526 7.50 -11.31 11.03
C PHE A 526 7.62 -11.03 12.52
N TRP A 527 8.85 -10.80 12.98
CA TRP A 527 9.15 -10.42 14.35
C TRP A 527 10.37 -9.49 14.39
N TRP A 528 10.53 -8.73 15.46
CA TRP A 528 11.61 -7.77 15.61
C TRP A 528 12.85 -8.35 16.29
N ASP A 529 14.00 -8.26 15.63
CA ASP A 529 15.32 -8.57 16.22
C ASP A 529 16.07 -7.27 16.53
N PRO A 530 16.15 -6.87 17.80
CA PRO A 530 16.83 -5.62 18.18
C PRO A 530 18.36 -5.68 18.01
N ALA A 531 18.95 -6.85 17.76
CA ALA A 531 20.39 -7.04 17.59
C ALA A 531 20.84 -7.15 16.12
N ALA A 532 19.94 -7.48 15.22
CA ALA A 532 20.25 -7.57 13.80
C ALA A 532 20.64 -6.20 13.23
N THR A 533 21.52 -6.19 12.22
CA THR A 533 22.01 -4.96 11.59
C THR A 533 21.85 -5.03 10.08
N GLY A 534 21.58 -3.89 9.46
CA GLY A 534 21.46 -3.78 8.00
C GLY A 534 20.84 -2.46 7.57
N PRO A 535 20.66 -2.23 6.26
CA PRO A 535 19.97 -1.08 5.74
C PRO A 535 18.44 -1.23 5.93
N ASP A 536 17.78 -0.15 6.31
CA ASP A 536 16.32 -0.06 6.31
C ASP A 536 15.76 0.22 4.90
N GLU A 537 14.46 0.46 4.80
CA GLU A 537 13.74 0.67 3.54
C GLU A 537 14.20 1.94 2.80
N ILE A 538 14.72 2.92 3.54
CA ILE A 538 15.28 4.15 3.00
C ILE A 538 16.83 4.13 2.98
N ARG A 539 17.42 2.94 2.95
CA ARG A 539 18.85 2.64 2.77
C ARG A 539 19.77 3.11 3.90
N LYS A 540 19.23 3.47 5.07
CA LYS A 540 20.01 3.88 6.24
C LYS A 540 20.44 2.64 7.04
N ASP A 541 21.75 2.42 7.16
CA ASP A 541 22.30 1.38 8.01
C ASP A 541 21.97 1.62 9.48
N GLY A 542 21.61 0.55 10.19
CA GLY A 542 21.30 0.65 11.60
C GLY A 542 21.17 -0.71 12.30
N THR A 543 20.87 -0.65 13.60
CA THR A 543 20.63 -1.82 14.45
C THR A 543 19.15 -1.94 14.74
N GLY A 544 18.67 -3.17 14.74
CA GLY A 544 17.26 -3.55 14.78
C GLY A 544 16.73 -3.79 13.37
N MET A 545 16.20 -5.00 13.13
CA MET A 545 15.63 -5.41 11.84
C MET A 545 14.42 -6.30 12.08
N TYR A 546 13.41 -6.18 11.23
CA TYR A 546 12.40 -7.21 11.13
C TYR A 546 12.96 -8.48 10.52
N GLN A 547 12.55 -9.62 11.07
CA GLN A 547 12.88 -10.97 10.63
C GLN A 547 11.61 -11.63 10.09
N TYR A 548 11.61 -12.00 8.84
CA TYR A 548 10.49 -12.68 8.18
C TYR A 548 10.59 -14.18 8.40
N VAL A 549 9.54 -14.77 8.97
CA VAL A 549 9.47 -16.21 9.29
C VAL A 549 9.50 -17.04 8.01
N ASP A 550 10.19 -18.20 8.07
CA ASP A 550 10.31 -19.15 6.95
C ASP A 550 10.74 -18.49 5.63
N GLY A 551 11.74 -17.60 5.72
CA GLY A 551 12.25 -16.85 4.57
C GLY A 551 11.23 -15.87 3.97
N GLY A 552 10.20 -15.48 4.70
CA GLY A 552 9.15 -14.60 4.19
C GLY A 552 8.06 -15.32 3.38
N THR A 553 7.84 -16.60 3.66
CA THR A 553 6.73 -17.36 3.07
C THR A 553 5.42 -16.61 3.27
N ARG A 554 4.62 -16.50 2.19
CA ARG A 554 3.40 -15.71 2.15
C ARG A 554 2.16 -16.61 2.08
N TYR A 555 1.09 -16.18 2.72
CA TYR A 555 -0.13 -16.93 2.91
C TYR A 555 -1.36 -16.17 2.40
N LEU A 556 -2.20 -16.83 1.61
CA LEU A 556 -3.56 -16.37 1.33
C LEU A 556 -4.49 -16.67 2.53
N PRO A 557 -5.68 -16.07 2.59
CA PRO A 557 -6.70 -16.46 3.55
C PRO A 557 -6.99 -17.97 3.49
N GLY A 558 -7.03 -18.62 4.64
CA GLY A 558 -7.22 -20.08 4.76
C GLY A 558 -5.91 -20.91 4.79
N GLU A 559 -4.79 -20.35 4.39
CA GLU A 559 -3.51 -21.07 4.28
C GLU A 559 -2.58 -20.92 5.49
N TRP A 560 -2.91 -20.06 6.46
CA TRP A 560 -2.03 -19.78 7.60
C TRP A 560 -1.63 -21.04 8.37
N PRO A 561 -0.33 -21.19 8.72
CA PRO A 561 0.14 -22.35 9.50
C PRO A 561 -0.31 -22.27 10.96
N THR A 562 -0.37 -23.43 11.60
CA THR A 562 -0.62 -23.54 13.05
C THR A 562 0.66 -23.55 13.88
N GLU A 563 1.81 -23.74 13.23
CA GLU A 563 3.11 -23.76 13.88
C GLU A 563 3.54 -22.32 14.20
N ASP A 564 3.91 -22.11 15.45
CA ASP A 564 4.46 -20.86 15.93
C ASP A 564 5.98 -20.90 15.78
N ARG A 565 6.54 -20.08 14.91
CA ARG A 565 7.97 -19.93 14.67
C ARG A 565 8.48 -18.51 14.95
N LEU A 566 7.72 -17.77 15.73
CA LEU A 566 8.11 -16.44 16.17
C LEU A 566 9.41 -16.52 16.99
N PHE A 567 10.30 -15.58 16.75
CA PHE A 567 11.61 -15.47 17.41
C PHE A 567 12.54 -16.70 17.21
N ASP A 568 12.21 -17.59 16.26
CA ASP A 568 13.13 -18.63 15.80
C ASP A 568 14.02 -18.08 14.68
N PRO A 569 15.34 -17.92 14.89
CA PRO A 569 16.25 -17.43 13.85
C PRO A 569 16.49 -18.45 12.73
N ASN A 570 16.09 -19.72 12.92
CA ASN A 570 16.31 -20.74 11.92
C ASN A 570 15.29 -20.60 10.79
N GLY A 571 15.77 -20.20 9.61
CA GLY A 571 14.95 -19.96 8.43
C GLY A 571 14.32 -18.57 8.39
N ALA A 572 14.52 -17.73 9.40
CA ALA A 572 14.12 -16.33 9.33
C ALA A 572 15.10 -15.51 8.46
N VAL A 573 14.62 -14.47 7.82
CA VAL A 573 15.41 -13.56 6.98
C VAL A 573 15.03 -12.11 7.23
N ALA A 574 16.01 -11.23 7.36
CA ALA A 574 15.77 -9.78 7.42
C ALA A 574 15.81 -9.16 6.02
N ILE A 575 16.86 -9.48 5.26
CA ILE A 575 17.10 -9.01 3.89
C ILE A 575 17.75 -10.15 3.12
N TYR A 576 17.41 -10.30 1.86
CA TYR A 576 18.06 -11.22 0.96
C TYR A 576 19.31 -10.56 0.33
N ASP A 577 20.48 -11.12 0.57
CA ASP A 577 21.72 -10.73 -0.13
C ASP A 577 21.70 -11.15 -1.61
N THR A 578 21.01 -12.24 -1.89
CA THR A 578 20.73 -12.75 -3.24
C THR A 578 19.23 -13.04 -3.33
N PRO A 579 18.59 -12.79 -4.47
CA PRO A 579 17.17 -13.10 -4.64
C PRO A 579 16.84 -14.54 -4.26
N PRO A 580 15.62 -14.81 -3.75
CA PRO A 580 15.14 -16.17 -3.60
C PRO A 580 15.22 -16.96 -4.91
N ALA A 581 15.36 -18.29 -4.80
CA ALA A 581 15.46 -19.14 -5.97
C ALA A 581 14.22 -19.02 -6.86
N GLY A 582 14.43 -18.73 -8.14
CA GLY A 582 13.36 -18.49 -9.12
C GLY A 582 12.87 -17.03 -9.16
N GLU A 583 13.48 -16.15 -8.37
CA GLU A 583 13.19 -14.71 -8.35
C GLU A 583 14.41 -13.87 -8.78
N GLU A 584 15.25 -14.44 -9.63
CA GLU A 584 16.44 -13.77 -10.11
C GLU A 584 16.08 -12.63 -11.07
N ARG A 585 16.80 -11.52 -10.94
CA ARG A 585 16.68 -10.38 -11.86
C ARG A 585 17.35 -10.67 -13.18
N GLY A 586 16.80 -10.12 -14.28
CA GLY A 586 17.48 -10.13 -15.56
C GLY A 586 18.75 -9.27 -15.54
N ASP A 587 19.75 -9.65 -16.35
CA ASP A 587 20.96 -8.84 -16.55
C ASP A 587 20.86 -8.12 -17.90
N TYR A 588 20.55 -6.83 -17.84
CA TYR A 588 20.38 -5.98 -19.01
C TYR A 588 21.28 -4.75 -18.90
N PRO A 589 21.90 -4.31 -20.02
CA PRO A 589 22.70 -3.10 -20.00
C PRO A 589 21.83 -1.88 -19.70
N SER A 590 22.38 -0.94 -18.92
CA SER A 590 21.72 0.33 -18.68
C SER A 590 21.59 1.11 -20.00
N PRO A 591 20.41 1.71 -20.27
CA PRO A 591 20.26 2.57 -21.44
C PRO A 591 20.99 3.91 -21.29
N ALA A 592 21.39 4.28 -20.08
CA ALA A 592 22.19 5.49 -19.82
C ALA A 592 23.68 5.33 -20.18
N GLY A 593 24.16 4.11 -20.44
CA GLY A 593 25.51 3.81 -20.96
C GLY A 593 26.47 3.24 -19.93
#